data_97f761231c1a1e0846bd54ddfc4e6d7b
#
_entry.id   97f761231c1a1e0846bd54ddfc4e6d7b
#
_cell.length_a   1.000
_cell.length_b   1.000
_cell.length_c   1.000
_cell.angle_alpha   90.00
_cell.angle_beta   90.00
_cell.angle_gamma   90.00
#
_symmetry.space_group_name_H-M   'P 1'
#
loop_
_entity.id
_entity.type
_entity.pdbx_description
1 polymer ?
#
loop_
_entity_poly.entity_id
_entity_poly.type
_entity_poly.pdbx_seq_one_letter_code
_entity_poly.pdbx_strand_id
1 'polypeptide(L)'
;MSYRHSAPSHALHTAGLYLALLAALCLTACTRPADVPELDTADSLMEQRPDSALALLRRIDTLRLTSRHDRARYAMLLSMALDKNYIDLKDFHVLQPAIDYYEDHGTPTEQMRTFYYQGRIYDNAGNMSKALQTYLKALERGKESNDTLTRARAYFAQLEPNLQLMSFDKAIEAGKKAAYYFQRVGKTDSYAHCLIDIACTYTLKNDKANTWKYLNDCRKLWPHLSDIRKQDFYNNYLIAVCKFCKKNRIQSAIQEYESHVPQSKWDNLTLANAHLIIEDFDRAEYFASQYKLHTSIDSDSRYYAILYFLCRAQGKYKESGEAYSRFNHINDSLNISALQENVRLTEARHQQELLNKESELNQIRNLWITVCGIVILLLIILFISYRLRISRMQKRLAEQEKEQYRRQYEQLEEEYQGLQLLLQENNRLNDETKDIVKNRLDLLNDFIKAHLAEKGNKAEMRIRQIMEDKEAFMQSTCQSFSISHPVFIQKLRSHGLTDWEVGYCCLYALGLNSKEVGHYINSSTYYKMNSLIRRKLGLDSHSTNLNLYIKKMLETYKAEPYQKDSPS
;
A
#
# COMPACT_ATOMS: atom_id res chain seq x y z
N MET A 1 67.52 -9.78 -5.72
CA MET A 1 66.37 -10.69 -6.00
C MET A 1 65.08 -9.92 -5.82
N SER A 2 64.42 -9.65 -6.95
CA SER A 2 63.23 -8.83 -7.05
C SER A 2 61.99 -9.68 -6.86
N TYR A 3 61.13 -9.39 -5.85
CA TYR A 3 59.78 -9.89 -5.78
C TYR A 3 58.79 -8.77 -6.06
N ARG A 4 58.26 -8.78 -7.29
CA ARG A 4 57.08 -7.99 -7.66
C ARG A 4 55.82 -8.67 -7.10
N HIS A 5 55.12 -8.05 -6.17
CA HIS A 5 53.75 -8.36 -5.87
C HIS A 5 52.85 -7.76 -6.91
N SER A 6 52.30 -8.57 -7.79
CA SER A 6 51.25 -8.18 -8.75
C SER A 6 49.90 -8.08 -8.00
N ALA A 7 49.21 -6.97 -8.26
CA ALA A 7 47.96 -6.53 -7.64
C ALA A 7 46.72 -7.36 -8.03
N PRO A 8 45.60 -7.19 -7.32
CA PRO A 8 44.34 -7.89 -7.60
C PRO A 8 43.52 -7.11 -8.67
N SER A 9 43.99 -7.08 -9.92
CA SER A 9 43.22 -6.50 -11.03
C SER A 9 42.13 -7.45 -11.57
N HIS A 10 42.29 -8.76 -11.38
CA HIS A 10 41.34 -9.76 -11.89
C HIS A 10 39.97 -9.76 -11.20
N ALA A 11 39.89 -9.45 -9.90
CA ALA A 11 38.62 -9.44 -9.16
C ALA A 11 37.69 -8.26 -9.55
N LEU A 12 38.25 -7.11 -9.93
CA LEU A 12 37.47 -5.96 -10.40
C LEU A 12 36.93 -6.17 -11.83
N HIS A 13 37.71 -6.81 -12.70
CA HIS A 13 37.29 -7.12 -14.06
C HIS A 13 36.20 -8.21 -14.09
N THR A 14 36.27 -9.23 -13.24
CA THR A 14 35.22 -10.25 -13.14
C THR A 14 33.92 -9.71 -12.55
N ALA A 15 33.98 -8.85 -11.53
CA ALA A 15 32.77 -8.19 -10.97
C ALA A 15 32.11 -7.25 -12.01
N GLY A 16 32.89 -6.52 -12.80
CA GLY A 16 32.39 -5.69 -13.90
C GLY A 16 31.72 -6.51 -15.01
N LEU A 17 32.27 -7.69 -15.33
CA LEU A 17 31.68 -8.60 -16.33
C LEU A 17 30.34 -9.20 -15.83
N TYR A 18 30.25 -9.57 -14.56
CA TYR A 18 29.00 -10.07 -13.97
C TYR A 18 27.91 -8.99 -13.91
N LEU A 19 28.27 -7.75 -13.57
CA LEU A 19 27.32 -6.62 -13.61
C LEU A 19 26.86 -6.31 -15.05
N ALA A 20 27.77 -6.35 -16.02
CA ALA A 20 27.44 -6.17 -17.43
C ALA A 20 26.57 -7.30 -17.98
N LEU A 21 26.80 -8.57 -17.56
CA LEU A 21 25.97 -9.71 -17.92
C LEU A 21 24.58 -9.63 -17.28
N LEU A 22 24.48 -9.21 -16.01
CA LEU A 22 23.20 -8.94 -15.33
C LEU A 22 22.45 -7.78 -15.99
N ALA A 23 23.13 -6.69 -16.35
CA ALA A 23 22.54 -5.58 -17.07
C ALA A 23 22.08 -5.99 -18.50
N ALA A 24 22.86 -6.83 -19.20
CA ALA A 24 22.51 -7.37 -20.50
C ALA A 24 21.30 -8.35 -20.40
N LEU A 25 21.23 -9.19 -19.36
CA LEU A 25 20.09 -10.05 -19.07
C LEU A 25 18.83 -9.23 -18.74
N CYS A 26 18.95 -8.12 -17.99
CA CYS A 26 17.84 -7.21 -17.73
C CYS A 26 17.38 -6.46 -19.00
N LEU A 27 18.27 -6.12 -19.90
CA LEU A 27 17.97 -5.46 -21.17
C LEU A 27 17.31 -6.41 -22.19
N THR A 28 17.65 -7.70 -22.19
CA THR A 28 17.02 -8.71 -23.05
C THR A 28 15.63 -9.15 -22.54
N ALA A 29 15.32 -8.94 -21.25
CA ALA A 29 13.98 -9.20 -20.70
C ALA A 29 12.94 -8.13 -21.12
N CYS A 30 13.37 -7.01 -21.72
CA CYS A 30 12.50 -5.95 -22.25
C CYS A 30 12.33 -6.02 -23.78
N THR A 31 12.32 -7.20 -24.40
CA THR A 31 11.76 -7.32 -25.74
C THR A 31 10.25 -7.07 -25.66
N ARG A 32 9.78 -5.90 -26.11
CA ARG A 32 8.36 -5.67 -26.32
C ARG A 32 7.82 -6.84 -27.15
N PRO A 33 6.73 -7.51 -26.71
CA PRO A 33 6.06 -8.49 -27.54
C PRO A 33 5.77 -7.85 -28.89
N ALA A 34 5.81 -8.61 -29.96
CA ALA A 34 5.43 -8.11 -31.27
C ALA A 34 3.97 -7.62 -31.16
N ASP A 35 3.75 -6.32 -31.26
CA ASP A 35 2.40 -5.73 -31.22
C ASP A 35 1.57 -6.42 -32.30
N VAL A 36 0.39 -6.90 -31.92
CA VAL A 36 -0.62 -7.42 -32.85
C VAL A 36 -1.54 -6.25 -33.19
N PRO A 37 -1.31 -5.53 -34.31
CA PRO A 37 -2.03 -4.29 -34.65
C PRO A 37 -3.54 -4.46 -34.74
N GLU A 38 -3.97 -5.69 -35.05
CA GLU A 38 -5.38 -6.06 -35.11
C GLU A 38 -6.09 -5.91 -33.76
N LEU A 39 -5.38 -6.09 -32.63
CA LEU A 39 -5.94 -5.90 -31.29
C LEU A 39 -6.19 -4.41 -30.99
N ASP A 40 -5.27 -3.52 -31.41
CA ASP A 40 -5.44 -2.07 -31.26
C ASP A 40 -6.60 -1.57 -32.11
N THR A 41 -6.70 -2.09 -33.35
CA THR A 41 -7.81 -1.77 -34.26
C THR A 41 -9.14 -2.23 -33.69
N ALA A 42 -9.21 -3.45 -33.13
CA ALA A 42 -10.43 -3.96 -32.49
C ALA A 42 -10.84 -3.13 -31.28
N ASP A 43 -9.87 -2.73 -30.41
CA ASP A 43 -10.15 -1.88 -29.24
C ASP A 43 -10.70 -0.51 -29.67
N SER A 44 -10.14 0.11 -30.71
CA SER A 44 -10.59 1.40 -31.23
C SER A 44 -12.03 1.36 -31.82
N LEU A 45 -12.41 0.24 -32.44
CA LEU A 45 -13.73 0.03 -32.99
C LEU A 45 -14.80 -0.31 -31.94
N MET A 46 -14.39 -0.75 -30.77
CA MET A 46 -15.22 -1.41 -29.77
C MET A 46 -16.45 -0.62 -29.33
N GLU A 47 -16.33 0.72 -29.26
CA GLU A 47 -17.43 1.58 -28.78
C GLU A 47 -18.38 2.07 -29.90
N GLN A 48 -17.90 2.15 -31.12
CA GLN A 48 -18.69 2.70 -32.23
C GLN A 48 -19.22 1.59 -33.18
N ARG A 49 -18.41 0.53 -33.34
CA ARG A 49 -18.69 -0.56 -34.26
C ARG A 49 -18.32 -1.92 -33.65
N PRO A 50 -19.02 -2.35 -32.58
CA PRO A 50 -18.71 -3.59 -31.86
C PRO A 50 -18.87 -4.84 -32.76
N ASP A 51 -19.75 -4.82 -33.73
CA ASP A 51 -19.91 -5.85 -34.78
C ASP A 51 -18.62 -6.04 -35.58
N SER A 52 -18.06 -4.93 -36.04
CA SER A 52 -16.79 -4.93 -36.79
C SER A 52 -15.60 -5.33 -35.93
N ALA A 53 -15.57 -4.90 -34.67
CA ALA A 53 -14.56 -5.33 -33.70
C ALA A 53 -14.62 -6.86 -33.48
N LEU A 54 -15.82 -7.41 -33.30
CA LEU A 54 -16.03 -8.86 -33.14
C LEU A 54 -15.61 -9.64 -34.41
N ALA A 55 -15.97 -9.14 -35.59
CA ALA A 55 -15.59 -9.75 -36.84
C ALA A 55 -14.06 -9.75 -37.05
N LEU A 56 -13.38 -8.68 -36.67
CA LEU A 56 -11.93 -8.58 -36.72
C LEU A 56 -11.26 -9.56 -35.73
N LEU A 57 -11.70 -9.59 -34.47
CA LEU A 57 -11.17 -10.50 -33.47
C LEU A 57 -11.30 -11.97 -33.84
N ARG A 58 -12.44 -12.37 -34.47
CA ARG A 58 -12.67 -13.75 -34.94
C ARG A 58 -11.75 -14.17 -36.08
N ARG A 59 -11.12 -13.23 -36.79
CA ARG A 59 -10.18 -13.51 -37.89
C ARG A 59 -8.73 -13.62 -37.41
N ILE A 60 -8.45 -13.24 -36.20
CA ILE A 60 -7.08 -13.33 -35.64
C ILE A 60 -6.71 -14.81 -35.50
N ASP A 61 -5.59 -15.19 -36.11
CA ASP A 61 -4.98 -16.48 -35.87
C ASP A 61 -4.36 -16.49 -34.45
N THR A 62 -4.98 -17.24 -33.54
CA THR A 62 -4.57 -17.33 -32.16
C THR A 62 -3.16 -17.94 -31.96
N LEU A 63 -2.64 -18.65 -32.97
CA LEU A 63 -1.25 -19.15 -32.96
C LEU A 63 -0.22 -18.01 -33.02
N ARG A 64 -0.60 -16.86 -33.57
CA ARG A 64 0.24 -15.64 -33.58
C ARG A 64 0.34 -14.94 -32.23
N LEU A 65 -0.57 -15.27 -31.30
CA LEU A 65 -0.56 -14.70 -29.94
C LEU A 65 0.46 -15.44 -29.06
N THR A 66 1.74 -15.14 -29.26
CA THR A 66 2.84 -15.87 -28.60
C THR A 66 3.01 -15.49 -27.14
N SER A 67 2.81 -14.21 -26.78
CA SER A 67 2.95 -13.75 -25.42
C SER A 67 1.72 -14.04 -24.55
N ARG A 68 1.90 -14.18 -23.25
CA ARG A 68 0.79 -14.29 -22.29
C ARG A 68 -0.06 -13.02 -22.27
N HIS A 69 0.57 -11.86 -22.45
CA HIS A 69 -0.10 -10.56 -22.53
C HIS A 69 -1.05 -10.48 -23.75
N ASP A 70 -0.59 -10.87 -24.96
CA ASP A 70 -1.43 -10.80 -26.17
C ASP A 70 -2.62 -11.74 -26.09
N ARG A 71 -2.43 -12.94 -25.53
CA ARG A 71 -3.54 -13.88 -25.28
C ARG A 71 -4.55 -13.31 -24.29
N ALA A 72 -4.08 -12.68 -23.22
CA ALA A 72 -4.93 -12.04 -22.22
C ALA A 72 -5.71 -10.85 -22.83
N ARG A 73 -5.02 -10.01 -23.60
CA ARG A 73 -5.63 -8.86 -24.28
C ARG A 73 -6.68 -9.28 -25.28
N TYR A 74 -6.36 -10.29 -26.09
CA TYR A 74 -7.31 -10.88 -27.02
C TYR A 74 -8.56 -11.42 -26.30
N ALA A 75 -8.38 -12.19 -25.24
CA ALA A 75 -9.48 -12.76 -24.46
C ALA A 75 -10.38 -11.68 -23.85
N MET A 76 -9.79 -10.62 -23.32
CA MET A 76 -10.52 -9.45 -22.78
C MET A 76 -11.31 -8.75 -23.88
N LEU A 77 -10.68 -8.42 -25.01
CA LEU A 77 -11.34 -7.72 -26.12
C LEU A 77 -12.43 -8.58 -26.77
N LEU A 78 -12.21 -9.90 -26.90
CA LEU A 78 -13.22 -10.81 -27.43
C LEU A 78 -14.44 -10.88 -26.50
N SER A 79 -14.24 -11.00 -25.19
CA SER A 79 -15.34 -10.99 -24.22
C SER A 79 -16.10 -9.66 -24.26
N MET A 80 -15.39 -8.55 -24.38
CA MET A 80 -15.97 -7.22 -24.55
C MET A 80 -16.80 -7.12 -25.82
N ALA A 81 -16.28 -7.61 -26.96
CA ALA A 81 -16.98 -7.58 -28.23
C ALA A 81 -18.23 -8.47 -28.23
N LEU A 82 -18.18 -9.63 -27.57
CA LEU A 82 -19.32 -10.53 -27.41
C LEU A 82 -20.45 -9.85 -26.62
N ASP A 83 -20.15 -9.33 -25.43
CA ASP A 83 -21.12 -8.64 -24.57
C ASP A 83 -21.78 -7.45 -25.30
N LYS A 84 -21.00 -6.63 -26.02
CA LYS A 84 -21.53 -5.50 -26.80
C LYS A 84 -22.39 -5.89 -28.02
N ASN A 85 -22.24 -7.11 -28.50
CA ASN A 85 -23.07 -7.68 -29.55
C ASN A 85 -24.23 -8.53 -29.01
N TYR A 86 -24.55 -8.39 -27.70
CA TYR A 86 -25.63 -9.12 -27.03
C TYR A 86 -25.46 -10.65 -27.07
N ILE A 87 -24.21 -11.12 -27.09
CA ILE A 87 -23.84 -12.53 -26.99
C ILE A 87 -23.37 -12.80 -25.57
N ASP A 88 -24.31 -13.27 -24.77
CA ASP A 88 -24.10 -13.43 -23.31
C ASP A 88 -23.25 -14.67 -23.02
N LEU A 89 -22.05 -14.45 -22.48
CA LEU A 89 -21.23 -15.51 -21.93
C LEU A 89 -21.75 -15.89 -20.53
N LYS A 90 -21.82 -17.19 -20.25
CA LYS A 90 -22.25 -17.75 -18.95
C LYS A 90 -21.14 -18.52 -18.24
N ASP A 91 -19.99 -18.67 -18.88
CA ASP A 91 -18.79 -19.30 -18.35
C ASP A 91 -17.53 -18.50 -18.74
N PHE A 92 -16.40 -18.86 -18.16
CA PHE A 92 -15.17 -18.07 -18.29
C PHE A 92 -14.23 -18.53 -19.39
N HIS A 93 -14.56 -19.54 -20.20
CA HIS A 93 -13.64 -20.14 -21.17
C HIS A 93 -12.99 -19.11 -22.11
N VAL A 94 -13.74 -18.10 -22.53
CA VAL A 94 -13.22 -17.01 -23.39
C VAL A 94 -12.36 -16.03 -22.58
N LEU A 95 -12.81 -15.61 -21.41
CA LEU A 95 -12.16 -14.57 -20.59
C LEU A 95 -11.04 -15.11 -19.70
N GLN A 96 -10.95 -16.42 -19.48
CA GLN A 96 -10.02 -17.03 -18.52
C GLN A 96 -8.56 -16.60 -18.70
N PRO A 97 -8.00 -16.53 -19.93
CA PRO A 97 -6.62 -16.06 -20.11
C PRO A 97 -6.39 -14.63 -19.65
N ALA A 98 -7.44 -13.77 -19.74
CA ALA A 98 -7.37 -12.40 -19.24
C ALA A 98 -7.45 -12.36 -17.72
N ILE A 99 -8.33 -13.16 -17.10
CA ILE A 99 -8.46 -13.26 -15.64
C ILE A 99 -7.12 -13.69 -15.03
N ASP A 100 -6.53 -14.80 -15.55
CA ASP A 100 -5.28 -15.36 -15.03
C ASP A 100 -4.07 -14.41 -15.18
N TYR A 101 -4.08 -13.58 -16.20
CA TYR A 101 -2.99 -12.65 -16.44
C TYR A 101 -3.19 -11.32 -15.69
N TYR A 102 -4.36 -10.71 -15.79
CA TYR A 102 -4.63 -9.39 -15.25
C TYR A 102 -4.97 -9.39 -13.74
N GLU A 103 -5.02 -10.55 -13.08
CA GLU A 103 -5.10 -10.60 -11.61
C GLU A 103 -3.90 -9.88 -10.98
N ASP A 104 -2.69 -10.13 -11.51
CA ASP A 104 -1.44 -9.62 -10.94
C ASP A 104 -0.65 -8.70 -11.88
N HIS A 105 -1.08 -8.56 -13.14
CA HIS A 105 -0.37 -7.83 -14.18
C HIS A 105 -1.27 -6.79 -14.86
N GLY A 106 -0.69 -6.01 -15.76
CA GLY A 106 -1.40 -5.07 -16.59
C GLY A 106 -1.64 -3.70 -15.95
N THR A 107 -2.22 -2.83 -16.75
CA THR A 107 -2.61 -1.48 -16.35
C THR A 107 -3.91 -1.49 -15.53
N PRO A 108 -4.18 -0.46 -14.71
CA PRO A 108 -5.46 -0.32 -14.03
C PRO A 108 -6.68 -0.38 -14.98
N THR A 109 -6.53 0.06 -16.22
CA THR A 109 -7.60 -0.01 -17.24
C THR A 109 -7.89 -1.44 -17.69
N GLU A 110 -6.86 -2.22 -17.97
CA GLU A 110 -7.00 -3.62 -18.36
C GLU A 110 -7.58 -4.47 -17.24
N GLN A 111 -7.12 -4.26 -16.01
CA GLN A 111 -7.66 -4.92 -14.83
C GLN A 111 -9.14 -4.58 -14.63
N MET A 112 -9.51 -3.29 -14.69
CA MET A 112 -10.89 -2.85 -14.54
C MET A 112 -11.80 -3.46 -15.60
N ARG A 113 -11.40 -3.45 -16.86
CA ARG A 113 -12.17 -4.05 -17.97
C ARG A 113 -12.34 -5.54 -17.77
N THR A 114 -11.26 -6.26 -17.44
CA THR A 114 -11.31 -7.72 -17.23
C THR A 114 -12.27 -8.08 -16.11
N PHE A 115 -12.17 -7.44 -14.94
CA PHE A 115 -13.09 -7.73 -13.82
C PHE A 115 -14.52 -7.24 -14.08
N TYR A 116 -14.70 -6.16 -14.84
CA TYR A 116 -16.05 -5.77 -15.28
C TYR A 116 -16.70 -6.88 -16.13
N TYR A 117 -16.01 -7.42 -17.13
CA TYR A 117 -16.56 -8.50 -17.98
C TYR A 117 -16.65 -9.83 -17.22
N GLN A 118 -15.78 -10.11 -16.27
CA GLN A 118 -15.96 -11.24 -15.35
C GLN A 118 -17.25 -11.08 -14.52
N GLY A 119 -17.55 -9.89 -14.06
CA GLY A 119 -18.81 -9.57 -13.37
C GLY A 119 -20.01 -9.77 -14.28
N ARG A 120 -19.95 -9.36 -15.56
CA ARG A 120 -21.00 -9.59 -16.56
C ARG A 120 -21.28 -11.08 -16.77
N ILE A 121 -20.25 -11.91 -16.80
CA ILE A 121 -20.41 -13.37 -16.93
C ILE A 121 -21.13 -13.96 -15.71
N TYR A 122 -20.79 -13.53 -14.49
CA TYR A 122 -21.50 -13.94 -13.30
C TYR A 122 -22.97 -13.50 -13.30
N ASP A 123 -23.23 -12.27 -13.78
CA ASP A 123 -24.56 -11.69 -13.92
C ASP A 123 -25.42 -12.52 -14.90
N ASN A 124 -24.90 -12.79 -16.11
CA ASN A 124 -25.54 -13.62 -17.12
C ASN A 124 -25.79 -15.07 -16.65
N ALA A 125 -24.97 -15.56 -15.72
CA ALA A 125 -25.15 -16.88 -15.08
C ALA A 125 -26.12 -16.84 -13.88
N GLY A 126 -26.69 -15.67 -13.53
CA GLY A 126 -27.60 -15.48 -12.40
C GLY A 126 -26.93 -15.44 -11.04
N ASN A 127 -25.60 -15.34 -10.97
CA ASN A 127 -24.87 -15.28 -9.69
C ASN A 127 -24.64 -13.82 -9.25
N MET A 128 -25.70 -13.21 -8.71
CA MET A 128 -25.74 -11.78 -8.40
C MET A 128 -24.71 -11.36 -7.35
N SER A 129 -24.46 -12.20 -6.34
CA SER A 129 -23.47 -11.90 -5.30
C SER A 129 -22.06 -11.83 -5.85
N LYS A 130 -21.67 -12.80 -6.67
CA LYS A 130 -20.35 -12.81 -7.32
C LYS A 130 -20.20 -11.70 -8.37
N ALA A 131 -21.28 -11.42 -9.12
CA ALA A 131 -21.31 -10.29 -10.06
C ALA A 131 -20.99 -8.98 -9.33
N LEU A 132 -21.73 -8.69 -8.24
CA LEU A 132 -21.55 -7.49 -7.45
C LEU A 132 -20.15 -7.38 -6.83
N GLN A 133 -19.61 -8.46 -6.26
CA GLN A 133 -18.24 -8.49 -5.75
C GLN A 133 -17.22 -8.17 -6.82
N THR A 134 -17.41 -8.76 -8.01
CA THR A 134 -16.48 -8.60 -9.13
C THR A 134 -16.55 -7.19 -9.72
N TYR A 135 -17.74 -6.57 -9.80
CA TYR A 135 -17.87 -5.15 -10.17
C TYR A 135 -17.20 -4.20 -9.18
N LEU A 136 -17.28 -4.50 -7.88
CA LEU A 136 -16.55 -3.75 -6.85
C LEU A 136 -15.04 -3.91 -7.02
N LYS A 137 -14.56 -5.14 -7.26
CA LYS A 137 -13.14 -5.41 -7.56
C LYS A 137 -12.68 -4.66 -8.82
N ALA A 138 -13.51 -4.61 -9.87
CA ALA A 138 -13.21 -3.84 -11.08
C ALA A 138 -12.99 -2.36 -10.77
N LEU A 139 -13.84 -1.76 -9.95
CA LEU A 139 -13.72 -0.35 -9.55
C LEU A 139 -12.51 -0.08 -8.66
N GLU A 140 -12.17 -1.00 -7.77
CA GLU A 140 -10.99 -0.92 -6.91
C GLU A 140 -9.70 -0.99 -7.74
N ARG A 141 -9.56 -2.02 -8.58
CA ARG A 141 -8.40 -2.19 -9.45
C ARG A 141 -8.27 -1.07 -10.48
N GLY A 142 -9.42 -0.53 -10.93
CA GLY A 142 -9.49 0.58 -11.88
C GLY A 142 -9.39 1.97 -11.25
N LYS A 143 -9.05 2.11 -9.98
CA LYS A 143 -9.04 3.41 -9.28
C LYS A 143 -8.21 4.48 -10.02
N GLU A 144 -7.05 4.10 -10.52
CA GLU A 144 -6.14 4.97 -11.28
C GLU A 144 -6.40 4.93 -12.80
N SER A 145 -7.44 4.25 -13.26
CA SER A 145 -7.78 4.16 -14.69
C SER A 145 -8.41 5.46 -15.20
N ASN A 146 -8.08 5.83 -16.42
CA ASN A 146 -8.71 6.92 -17.15
C ASN A 146 -9.96 6.47 -17.97
N ASP A 147 -10.29 5.19 -17.99
CA ASP A 147 -11.46 4.66 -18.69
C ASP A 147 -12.75 4.94 -17.90
N THR A 148 -13.19 6.19 -18.00
CA THR A 148 -14.39 6.70 -17.32
C THR A 148 -15.66 5.97 -17.78
N LEU A 149 -15.69 5.47 -19.02
CA LEU A 149 -16.85 4.77 -19.56
C LEU A 149 -17.03 3.37 -18.94
N THR A 150 -15.97 2.58 -18.85
CA THR A 150 -16.03 1.28 -18.15
C THR A 150 -16.34 1.47 -16.67
N ARG A 151 -15.81 2.53 -16.04
CA ARG A 151 -16.16 2.89 -14.65
C ARG A 151 -17.65 3.19 -14.49
N ALA A 152 -18.23 3.96 -15.41
CA ALA A 152 -19.68 4.23 -15.43
C ALA A 152 -20.50 2.94 -15.53
N ARG A 153 -20.11 2.05 -16.44
CA ARG A 153 -20.73 0.74 -16.63
C ARG A 153 -20.63 -0.14 -15.40
N ALA A 154 -19.47 -0.16 -14.75
CA ALA A 154 -19.26 -0.95 -13.54
C ALA A 154 -20.11 -0.46 -12.35
N TYR A 155 -20.37 0.85 -12.24
CA TYR A 155 -21.34 1.35 -11.28
C TYR A 155 -22.78 1.02 -11.71
N PHE A 156 -23.12 1.17 -12.99
CA PHE A 156 -24.45 0.87 -13.50
C PHE A 156 -24.82 -0.61 -13.31
N ALA A 157 -23.89 -1.51 -13.61
CA ALA A 157 -24.08 -2.94 -13.47
C ALA A 157 -24.35 -3.41 -12.03
N GLN A 158 -24.11 -2.56 -11.02
CA GLN A 158 -24.46 -2.88 -9.62
C GLN A 158 -25.94 -2.59 -9.28
N LEU A 159 -26.67 -1.88 -10.14
CA LEU A 159 -28.06 -1.51 -9.89
C LEU A 159 -28.94 -2.75 -9.70
N GLU A 160 -29.04 -3.56 -10.73
CA GLU A 160 -29.92 -4.74 -10.75
C GLU A 160 -29.59 -5.75 -9.65
N PRO A 161 -28.33 -6.16 -9.43
CA PRO A 161 -27.99 -7.02 -8.30
C PRO A 161 -28.40 -6.44 -6.94
N ASN A 162 -28.23 -5.13 -6.72
CA ASN A 162 -28.64 -4.49 -5.47
C ASN A 162 -30.18 -4.43 -5.33
N LEU A 163 -30.92 -4.27 -6.44
CA LEU A 163 -32.38 -4.33 -6.43
C LEU A 163 -32.87 -5.73 -6.06
N GLN A 164 -32.34 -6.77 -6.67
CA GLN A 164 -32.70 -8.16 -6.37
C GLN A 164 -32.34 -8.55 -4.91
N LEU A 165 -31.27 -7.97 -4.37
CA LEU A 165 -30.89 -8.12 -2.96
C LEU A 165 -31.68 -7.20 -2.04
N MET A 166 -32.71 -6.50 -2.51
CA MET A 166 -33.50 -5.49 -1.78
C MET A 166 -32.66 -4.39 -1.10
N SER A 167 -31.44 -4.17 -1.61
CA SER A 167 -30.50 -3.16 -1.11
C SER A 167 -30.71 -1.81 -1.81
N PHE A 168 -31.91 -1.26 -1.74
CA PHE A 168 -32.36 -0.08 -2.51
C PHE A 168 -31.44 1.13 -2.36
N ASP A 169 -30.92 1.42 -1.17
CA ASP A 169 -30.02 2.56 -0.96
C ASP A 169 -28.69 2.38 -1.70
N LYS A 170 -28.16 1.17 -1.74
CA LYS A 170 -26.95 0.84 -2.51
C LYS A 170 -27.21 0.91 -4.01
N ALA A 171 -28.39 0.46 -4.48
CA ALA A 171 -28.79 0.60 -5.88
C ALA A 171 -28.86 2.07 -6.30
N ILE A 172 -29.50 2.94 -5.47
CA ILE A 172 -29.56 4.38 -5.72
C ILE A 172 -28.18 5.01 -5.74
N GLU A 173 -27.31 4.67 -4.80
CA GLU A 173 -25.94 5.19 -4.75
C GLU A 173 -25.14 4.79 -6.01
N ALA A 174 -25.19 3.54 -6.40
CA ALA A 174 -24.55 3.03 -7.60
C ALA A 174 -25.09 3.74 -8.85
N GLY A 175 -26.43 3.87 -8.97
CA GLY A 175 -27.08 4.59 -10.06
C GLY A 175 -26.64 6.04 -10.15
N LYS A 176 -26.56 6.77 -9.04
CA LYS A 176 -26.07 8.16 -8.99
C LYS A 176 -24.62 8.29 -9.45
N LYS A 177 -23.75 7.38 -9.02
CA LYS A 177 -22.35 7.33 -9.48
C LYS A 177 -22.26 7.01 -10.97
N ALA A 178 -23.02 6.05 -11.46
CA ALA A 178 -23.10 5.72 -12.88
C ALA A 178 -23.57 6.93 -13.71
N ALA A 179 -24.66 7.58 -13.28
CA ALA A 179 -25.21 8.78 -13.91
C ALA A 179 -24.17 9.91 -14.00
N TYR A 180 -23.46 10.18 -12.92
CA TYR A 180 -22.37 11.17 -12.89
C TYR A 180 -21.31 10.90 -13.96
N TYR A 181 -20.82 9.64 -14.05
CA TYR A 181 -19.78 9.30 -15.01
C TYR A 181 -20.30 9.25 -16.45
N PHE A 182 -21.51 8.72 -16.73
CA PHE A 182 -22.10 8.75 -18.06
C PHE A 182 -22.33 10.17 -18.58
N GLN A 183 -22.77 11.08 -17.72
CA GLN A 183 -22.94 12.49 -18.05
C GLN A 183 -21.60 13.12 -18.48
N ARG A 184 -20.52 12.84 -17.74
CA ARG A 184 -19.18 13.38 -18.05
C ARG A 184 -18.60 12.88 -19.38
N VAL A 185 -18.96 11.67 -19.80
CA VAL A 185 -18.50 11.11 -21.10
C VAL A 185 -19.48 11.34 -22.23
N GLY A 186 -20.53 12.16 -22.01
CA GLY A 186 -21.52 12.51 -23.04
C GLY A 186 -22.43 11.36 -23.50
N LYS A 187 -22.56 10.29 -22.70
CA LYS A 187 -23.44 9.16 -23.01
C LYS A 187 -24.86 9.44 -22.50
N THR A 188 -25.57 10.32 -23.20
CA THR A 188 -26.91 10.84 -22.80
C THR A 188 -27.93 9.72 -22.59
N ASP A 189 -28.00 8.75 -23.47
CA ASP A 189 -28.92 7.61 -23.36
C ASP A 189 -28.66 6.74 -22.12
N SER A 190 -27.38 6.46 -21.81
CA SER A 190 -27.01 5.73 -20.61
C SER A 190 -27.24 6.56 -19.33
N TYR A 191 -26.99 7.87 -19.39
CA TYR A 191 -27.32 8.79 -18.30
C TYR A 191 -28.82 8.77 -18.00
N ALA A 192 -29.68 8.88 -19.04
CA ALA A 192 -31.13 8.81 -18.88
C ALA A 192 -31.58 7.45 -18.32
N HIS A 193 -30.96 6.36 -18.73
CA HIS A 193 -31.23 5.02 -18.18
C HIS A 193 -30.99 5.00 -16.66
N CYS A 194 -29.87 5.53 -16.20
CA CYS A 194 -29.61 5.65 -14.76
C CYS A 194 -30.71 6.45 -14.04
N LEU A 195 -31.18 7.56 -14.61
CA LEU A 195 -32.24 8.38 -14.01
C LEU A 195 -33.56 7.61 -13.91
N ILE A 196 -33.90 6.82 -14.93
CA ILE A 196 -35.11 5.96 -14.95
C ILE A 196 -35.02 4.90 -13.85
N ASP A 197 -33.88 4.19 -13.75
CA ASP A 197 -33.71 3.12 -12.78
C ASP A 197 -33.65 3.65 -11.33
N ILE A 198 -33.05 4.83 -11.13
CA ILE A 198 -33.09 5.51 -9.83
C ILE A 198 -34.55 5.89 -9.48
N ALA A 199 -35.33 6.39 -10.45
CA ALA A 199 -36.75 6.71 -10.22
C ALA A 199 -37.56 5.43 -9.91
N CYS A 200 -37.32 4.35 -10.63
CA CYS A 200 -37.91 3.03 -10.35
C CYS A 200 -37.60 2.58 -8.91
N THR A 201 -36.34 2.66 -8.51
CA THR A 201 -35.91 2.30 -7.15
C THR A 201 -36.60 3.15 -6.10
N TYR A 202 -36.75 4.47 -6.30
CA TYR A 202 -37.51 5.34 -5.41
C TYR A 202 -39.00 5.01 -5.41
N THR A 203 -39.54 4.56 -6.57
CA THR A 203 -40.91 4.05 -6.64
C THR A 203 -41.08 2.82 -5.75
N LEU A 204 -40.15 1.86 -5.80
CA LEU A 204 -40.17 0.69 -4.92
C LEU A 204 -40.09 1.09 -3.44
N LYS A 205 -39.25 2.06 -3.09
CA LYS A 205 -39.15 2.64 -1.72
C LYS A 205 -40.35 3.46 -1.28
N ASN A 206 -41.35 3.66 -2.14
CA ASN A 206 -42.50 4.52 -1.88
C ASN A 206 -42.13 6.03 -1.67
N ASP A 207 -41.01 6.49 -2.23
CA ASP A 207 -40.58 7.90 -2.18
C ASP A 207 -41.08 8.64 -3.41
N LYS A 208 -42.29 9.19 -3.28
CA LYS A 208 -42.96 9.95 -4.33
C LYS A 208 -42.16 11.14 -4.83
N ALA A 209 -41.53 11.91 -3.92
CA ALA A 209 -40.85 13.15 -4.25
C ALA A 209 -39.62 12.89 -5.15
N ASN A 210 -38.77 11.95 -4.75
CA ASN A 210 -37.59 11.59 -5.52
C ASN A 210 -37.97 10.85 -6.82
N THR A 211 -39.01 10.01 -6.84
CA THR A 211 -39.50 9.39 -8.09
C THR A 211 -39.78 10.45 -9.15
N TRP A 212 -40.61 11.45 -8.82
CA TRP A 212 -40.94 12.51 -9.79
C TRP A 212 -39.76 13.40 -10.13
N LYS A 213 -38.87 13.67 -9.20
CA LYS A 213 -37.63 14.42 -9.48
C LYS A 213 -36.83 13.76 -10.61
N TYR A 214 -36.49 12.46 -10.47
CA TYR A 214 -35.65 11.77 -11.45
C TYR A 214 -36.36 11.54 -12.77
N LEU A 215 -37.67 11.24 -12.78
CA LEU A 215 -38.44 11.17 -14.03
C LEU A 215 -38.49 12.53 -14.75
N ASN A 216 -38.69 13.63 -14.03
CA ASN A 216 -38.66 14.95 -14.62
C ASN A 216 -37.27 15.34 -15.15
N ASP A 217 -36.20 14.97 -14.46
CA ASP A 217 -34.82 15.19 -14.92
C ASP A 217 -34.54 14.38 -16.20
N CYS A 218 -35.03 13.14 -16.30
CA CYS A 218 -34.97 12.36 -17.54
C CYS A 218 -35.78 13.02 -18.69
N ARG A 219 -36.97 13.54 -18.41
CA ARG A 219 -37.81 14.21 -19.41
C ARG A 219 -37.14 15.45 -20.04
N LYS A 220 -36.26 16.16 -19.31
CA LYS A 220 -35.47 17.29 -19.87
C LYS A 220 -34.52 16.87 -20.97
N LEU A 221 -34.14 15.59 -21.03
CA LEU A 221 -33.22 15.04 -22.02
C LEU A 221 -33.95 14.56 -23.30
N TRP A 222 -35.27 14.69 -23.35
CA TRP A 222 -36.16 14.06 -24.35
C TRP A 222 -35.72 14.18 -25.83
N PRO A 223 -35.25 15.37 -26.31
CA PRO A 223 -34.83 15.51 -27.71
C PRO A 223 -33.63 14.63 -28.10
N HIS A 224 -32.86 14.18 -27.09
CA HIS A 224 -31.60 13.48 -27.27
C HIS A 224 -31.70 11.99 -26.93
N LEU A 225 -32.91 11.48 -26.61
CA LEU A 225 -33.11 10.09 -26.21
C LEU A 225 -33.44 9.21 -27.41
N SER A 226 -32.90 8.00 -27.40
CA SER A 226 -33.31 6.94 -28.33
C SER A 226 -34.76 6.49 -28.08
N ASP A 227 -35.40 5.89 -29.08
CA ASP A 227 -36.76 5.37 -28.93
C ASP A 227 -36.85 4.30 -27.83
N ILE A 228 -35.83 3.47 -27.71
CA ILE A 228 -35.75 2.46 -26.64
C ILE A 228 -35.79 3.17 -25.26
N ARG A 229 -35.06 4.23 -25.10
CA ARG A 229 -35.00 4.95 -23.80
C ARG A 229 -36.30 5.68 -23.49
N LYS A 230 -36.98 6.18 -24.52
CA LYS A 230 -38.31 6.75 -24.37
C LYS A 230 -39.35 5.69 -23.95
N GLN A 231 -39.26 4.48 -24.51
CA GLN A 231 -40.11 3.35 -24.08
C GLN A 231 -39.87 2.96 -22.64
N ASP A 232 -38.60 2.83 -22.20
CA ASP A 232 -38.26 2.55 -20.81
C ASP A 232 -38.80 3.63 -19.87
N PHE A 233 -38.71 4.90 -20.27
CA PHE A 233 -39.27 6.00 -19.51
C PHE A 233 -40.79 5.84 -19.35
N TYR A 234 -41.56 5.56 -20.43
CA TYR A 234 -43.00 5.43 -20.33
C TYR A 234 -43.44 4.22 -19.49
N ASN A 235 -42.72 3.10 -19.57
CA ASN A 235 -42.96 1.95 -18.71
C ASN A 235 -42.85 2.35 -17.21
N ASN A 236 -41.75 2.99 -16.83
CA ASN A 236 -41.53 3.38 -15.44
C ASN A 236 -42.43 4.54 -14.99
N TYR A 237 -42.73 5.47 -15.91
CA TYR A 237 -43.69 6.55 -15.67
C TYR A 237 -45.09 6.01 -15.37
N LEU A 238 -45.62 5.06 -16.15
CA LEU A 238 -46.92 4.44 -15.93
C LEU A 238 -46.95 3.71 -14.58
N ILE A 239 -45.89 2.97 -14.21
CA ILE A 239 -45.77 2.32 -12.90
C ILE A 239 -45.82 3.36 -11.77
N ALA A 240 -45.08 4.46 -11.88
CA ALA A 240 -45.07 5.54 -10.90
C ALA A 240 -46.44 6.23 -10.78
N VAL A 241 -47.12 6.47 -11.91
CA VAL A 241 -48.47 7.05 -11.93
C VAL A 241 -49.48 6.12 -11.26
N CYS A 242 -49.43 4.83 -11.56
CA CYS A 242 -50.28 3.81 -10.91
C CYS A 242 -50.10 3.81 -9.38
N LYS A 243 -48.87 3.99 -8.92
CA LYS A 243 -48.56 3.97 -7.47
C LYS A 243 -48.94 5.25 -6.74
N PHE A 244 -48.77 6.41 -7.34
CA PHE A 244 -48.84 7.70 -6.64
C PHE A 244 -49.98 8.60 -7.05
N CYS A 245 -50.74 8.31 -8.12
CA CYS A 245 -51.74 9.20 -8.66
C CYS A 245 -53.16 8.62 -8.56
N LYS A 246 -54.15 9.50 -8.80
CA LYS A 246 -55.58 9.14 -8.82
C LYS A 246 -55.97 8.52 -10.19
N LYS A 247 -57.11 7.82 -10.25
CA LYS A 247 -57.60 7.07 -11.40
C LYS A 247 -57.65 7.88 -12.70
N ASN A 248 -58.11 9.13 -12.69
CA ASN A 248 -58.19 10.00 -13.87
C ASN A 248 -56.78 10.26 -14.46
N ARG A 249 -55.74 10.41 -13.63
CA ARG A 249 -54.36 10.58 -14.09
C ARG A 249 -53.78 9.28 -14.64
N ILE A 250 -54.16 8.14 -14.04
CA ILE A 250 -53.75 6.81 -14.56
C ILE A 250 -54.30 6.60 -15.94
N GLN A 251 -55.62 6.92 -16.16
CA GLN A 251 -56.25 6.81 -17.46
C GLN A 251 -55.55 7.63 -18.55
N SER A 252 -55.19 8.88 -18.23
CA SER A 252 -54.39 9.73 -19.12
C SER A 252 -53.00 9.15 -19.42
N ALA A 253 -52.35 8.54 -18.40
CA ALA A 253 -51.03 7.94 -18.54
C ALA A 253 -51.06 6.65 -19.38
N ILE A 254 -52.12 5.87 -19.31
CA ILE A 254 -52.34 4.73 -20.22
C ILE A 254 -52.41 5.20 -21.67
N GLN A 255 -53.19 6.23 -21.97
CA GLN A 255 -53.29 6.80 -23.33
C GLN A 255 -51.93 7.36 -23.81
N GLU A 256 -51.21 8.05 -22.92
CA GLU A 256 -49.86 8.54 -23.21
C GLU A 256 -48.89 7.39 -23.52
N TYR A 257 -48.94 6.30 -22.71
CA TYR A 257 -48.15 5.09 -22.92
C TYR A 257 -48.46 4.41 -24.28
N GLU A 258 -49.76 4.14 -24.56
CA GLU A 258 -50.19 3.48 -25.76
C GLU A 258 -49.86 4.29 -27.06
N SER A 259 -49.83 5.62 -26.95
CA SER A 259 -49.48 6.50 -28.09
C SER A 259 -47.99 6.57 -28.38
N HIS A 260 -47.12 6.31 -27.39
CA HIS A 260 -45.69 6.48 -27.54
C HIS A 260 -44.90 5.17 -27.52
N VAL A 261 -45.47 4.07 -27.02
CA VAL A 261 -44.82 2.77 -27.00
C VAL A 261 -45.45 1.87 -28.05
N PRO A 262 -44.68 1.32 -29.02
CA PRO A 262 -45.22 0.38 -29.99
C PRO A 262 -45.89 -0.83 -29.31
N GLN A 263 -47.02 -1.27 -29.82
CA GLN A 263 -47.80 -2.38 -29.25
C GLN A 263 -46.97 -3.66 -29.05
N SER A 264 -46.04 -3.95 -29.94
CA SER A 264 -45.13 -5.09 -29.84
C SER A 264 -44.15 -5.01 -28.65
N LYS A 265 -44.06 -3.85 -28.00
CA LYS A 265 -43.16 -3.55 -26.85
C LYS A 265 -43.95 -3.24 -25.58
N TRP A 266 -45.26 -3.42 -25.54
CA TRP A 266 -46.08 -3.17 -24.36
C TRP A 266 -45.73 -4.16 -23.26
N ASP A 267 -45.54 -3.63 -22.04
CA ASP A 267 -45.53 -4.43 -20.81
C ASP A 267 -46.99 -4.72 -20.40
N ASN A 268 -47.46 -5.90 -20.81
CA ASN A 268 -48.83 -6.32 -20.56
C ASN A 268 -49.20 -6.37 -19.08
N LEU A 269 -48.25 -6.72 -18.18
CA LEU A 269 -48.50 -6.73 -16.74
C LEU A 269 -48.64 -5.30 -16.18
N THR A 270 -47.88 -4.35 -16.67
CA THR A 270 -48.01 -2.93 -16.28
C THR A 270 -49.35 -2.38 -16.76
N LEU A 271 -49.78 -2.68 -17.98
CA LEU A 271 -51.08 -2.29 -18.50
C LEU A 271 -52.25 -2.99 -17.76
N ALA A 272 -52.13 -4.30 -17.50
CA ALA A 272 -53.14 -5.05 -16.72
C ALA A 272 -53.30 -4.40 -15.32
N ASN A 273 -52.23 -4.09 -14.63
CA ASN A 273 -52.27 -3.43 -13.33
C ASN A 273 -52.90 -2.02 -13.39
N ALA A 274 -52.56 -1.24 -14.45
CA ALA A 274 -53.10 0.10 -14.62
C ALA A 274 -54.62 0.07 -14.86
N HIS A 275 -55.11 -0.84 -15.72
CA HIS A 275 -56.55 -1.04 -15.98
C HIS A 275 -57.26 -1.59 -14.75
N LEU A 276 -56.64 -2.49 -13.99
CA LEU A 276 -57.19 -2.98 -12.73
C LEU A 276 -57.42 -1.84 -11.72
N ILE A 277 -56.48 -0.90 -11.58
CA ILE A 277 -56.59 0.23 -10.64
C ILE A 277 -57.72 1.19 -11.05
N ILE A 278 -57.95 1.39 -12.36
CA ILE A 278 -59.07 2.23 -12.84
C ILE A 278 -60.39 1.49 -12.93
N GLU A 279 -60.43 0.20 -12.52
CA GLU A 279 -61.62 -0.66 -12.49
C GLU A 279 -62.13 -1.05 -13.91
N ASP A 280 -61.25 -1.00 -14.90
CA ASP A 280 -61.51 -1.52 -16.27
C ASP A 280 -61.08 -3.01 -16.28
N PHE A 281 -61.95 -3.86 -15.73
CA PHE A 281 -61.61 -5.27 -15.48
C PHE A 281 -61.50 -6.06 -16.78
N ASP A 282 -62.22 -5.71 -17.83
CA ASP A 282 -62.17 -6.42 -19.10
C ASP A 282 -60.82 -6.24 -19.78
N ARG A 283 -60.31 -5.01 -19.81
CA ARG A 283 -58.96 -4.73 -20.32
C ARG A 283 -57.87 -5.29 -19.39
N ALA A 284 -58.05 -5.21 -18.10
CA ALA A 284 -57.12 -5.83 -17.13
C ALA A 284 -56.99 -7.34 -17.38
N GLU A 285 -58.10 -8.05 -17.57
CA GLU A 285 -58.15 -9.49 -17.88
C GLU A 285 -57.48 -9.78 -19.24
N TYR A 286 -57.79 -8.96 -20.26
CA TYR A 286 -57.18 -9.08 -21.60
C TYR A 286 -55.65 -8.98 -21.52
N PHE A 287 -55.11 -7.95 -20.87
CA PHE A 287 -53.66 -7.77 -20.80
C PHE A 287 -53.00 -8.84 -19.89
N ALA A 288 -53.60 -9.23 -18.79
CA ALA A 288 -53.12 -10.32 -17.96
C ALA A 288 -53.06 -11.66 -18.72
N SER A 289 -54.04 -11.94 -19.56
CA SER A 289 -54.06 -13.16 -20.39
C SER A 289 -52.99 -13.25 -21.45
N GLN A 290 -52.38 -12.08 -21.85
CA GLN A 290 -51.26 -12.03 -22.79
C GLN A 290 -49.94 -12.41 -22.14
N TYR A 291 -49.88 -12.52 -20.81
CA TYR A 291 -48.64 -12.89 -20.10
C TYR A 291 -48.38 -14.40 -20.20
N LYS A 292 -47.16 -14.76 -20.53
CA LYS A 292 -46.69 -16.14 -20.52
C LYS A 292 -46.00 -16.44 -19.19
N LEU A 293 -46.55 -17.35 -18.38
CA LEU A 293 -45.96 -17.82 -17.14
C LEU A 293 -44.51 -18.33 -17.36
N HIS A 294 -43.72 -18.21 -16.35
CA HIS A 294 -42.32 -18.63 -16.30
C HIS A 294 -41.37 -17.77 -17.17
N THR A 295 -41.75 -16.55 -17.51
CA THR A 295 -40.84 -15.57 -18.13
C THR A 295 -39.76 -15.12 -17.14
N SER A 296 -40.17 -14.78 -15.93
CA SER A 296 -39.29 -14.56 -14.77
C SER A 296 -40.10 -14.74 -13.47
N ILE A 297 -39.42 -15.07 -12.39
CA ILE A 297 -40.07 -15.27 -11.06
C ILE A 297 -40.73 -13.96 -10.57
N ASP A 298 -40.10 -12.81 -10.79
CA ASP A 298 -40.67 -11.51 -10.42
C ASP A 298 -41.92 -11.19 -11.26
N SER A 299 -41.90 -11.44 -12.56
CA SER A 299 -43.05 -11.25 -13.44
C SER A 299 -44.20 -12.21 -13.09
N ASP A 300 -43.87 -13.45 -12.71
CA ASP A 300 -44.88 -14.41 -12.22
C ASP A 300 -45.52 -13.92 -10.92
N SER A 301 -44.75 -13.36 -9.99
CA SER A 301 -45.27 -12.73 -8.76
C SER A 301 -46.24 -11.58 -9.12
N ARG A 302 -45.85 -10.66 -10.02
CA ARG A 302 -46.70 -9.55 -10.46
C ARG A 302 -48.01 -10.06 -11.10
N TYR A 303 -47.91 -11.07 -11.93
CA TYR A 303 -49.07 -11.71 -12.57
C TYR A 303 -50.06 -12.26 -11.52
N TYR A 304 -49.59 -13.06 -10.56
CA TYR A 304 -50.47 -13.61 -9.53
C TYR A 304 -51.04 -12.53 -8.61
N ALA A 305 -50.31 -11.43 -8.33
CA ALA A 305 -50.86 -10.30 -7.63
C ALA A 305 -52.03 -9.64 -8.35
N ILE A 306 -51.86 -9.41 -9.68
CA ILE A 306 -52.93 -8.86 -10.54
C ILE A 306 -54.12 -9.82 -10.56
N LEU A 307 -53.91 -11.11 -10.78
CA LEU A 307 -54.95 -12.13 -10.82
C LEU A 307 -55.73 -12.21 -9.50
N TYR A 308 -55.05 -12.13 -8.37
CA TYR A 308 -55.69 -12.08 -7.06
C TYR A 308 -56.70 -10.93 -6.96
N PHE A 309 -56.30 -9.71 -7.30
CA PHE A 309 -57.19 -8.54 -7.20
C PHE A 309 -58.30 -8.59 -8.25
N LEU A 310 -57.98 -9.02 -9.49
CA LEU A 310 -58.96 -9.15 -10.59
C LEU A 310 -60.07 -10.18 -10.24
N CYS A 311 -59.68 -11.38 -9.84
CA CYS A 311 -60.64 -12.42 -9.46
C CYS A 311 -61.49 -11.98 -8.25
N ARG A 312 -60.90 -11.29 -7.29
CA ARG A 312 -61.61 -10.75 -6.16
C ARG A 312 -62.65 -9.71 -6.57
N ALA A 313 -62.29 -8.80 -7.45
CA ALA A 313 -63.20 -7.78 -7.99
C ALA A 313 -64.39 -8.40 -8.76
N GLN A 314 -64.13 -9.51 -9.46
CA GLN A 314 -65.13 -10.28 -10.23
C GLN A 314 -65.95 -11.25 -9.36
N GLY A 315 -65.72 -11.32 -8.02
CA GLY A 315 -66.41 -12.24 -7.12
C GLY A 315 -65.93 -13.70 -7.21
N LYS A 316 -64.87 -14.00 -7.96
CA LYS A 316 -64.24 -15.33 -8.11
C LYS A 316 -63.30 -15.63 -6.92
N TYR A 317 -63.91 -15.82 -5.73
CA TYR A 317 -63.13 -15.88 -4.46
C TYR A 317 -62.23 -17.10 -4.36
N LYS A 318 -62.59 -18.24 -4.95
CA LYS A 318 -61.75 -19.44 -4.96
C LYS A 318 -60.46 -19.21 -5.77
N GLU A 319 -60.60 -18.74 -6.99
CA GLU A 319 -59.50 -18.44 -7.90
C GLU A 319 -58.62 -17.31 -7.31
N SER A 320 -59.23 -16.32 -6.67
CA SER A 320 -58.51 -15.27 -5.95
C SER A 320 -57.67 -15.87 -4.82
N GLY A 321 -58.21 -16.81 -4.02
CA GLY A 321 -57.47 -17.49 -2.95
C GLY A 321 -56.25 -18.29 -3.48
N GLU A 322 -56.46 -19.00 -4.58
CA GLU A 322 -55.39 -19.76 -5.24
C GLU A 322 -54.29 -18.82 -5.77
N ALA A 323 -54.66 -17.71 -6.45
CA ALA A 323 -53.71 -16.71 -6.91
C ALA A 323 -52.94 -16.07 -5.74
N TYR A 324 -53.59 -15.76 -4.64
CA TYR A 324 -52.96 -15.22 -3.46
C TYR A 324 -51.92 -16.20 -2.84
N SER A 325 -52.30 -17.48 -2.76
CA SER A 325 -51.38 -18.52 -2.28
C SER A 325 -50.10 -18.61 -3.14
N ARG A 326 -50.26 -18.57 -4.47
CA ARG A 326 -49.15 -18.57 -5.43
C ARG A 326 -48.29 -17.34 -5.28
N PHE A 327 -48.89 -16.15 -5.21
CA PHE A 327 -48.21 -14.89 -5.00
C PHE A 327 -47.37 -14.92 -3.72
N ASN A 328 -47.94 -15.33 -2.59
CA ASN A 328 -47.19 -15.40 -1.33
C ASN A 328 -46.04 -16.40 -1.40
N HIS A 329 -46.28 -17.60 -1.94
CA HIS A 329 -45.23 -18.61 -2.05
C HIS A 329 -44.03 -18.09 -2.87
N ILE A 330 -44.30 -17.38 -3.98
CA ILE A 330 -43.25 -16.79 -4.81
C ILE A 330 -42.51 -15.66 -4.07
N ASN A 331 -43.26 -14.77 -3.39
CA ASN A 331 -42.67 -13.67 -2.62
C ASN A 331 -41.82 -14.16 -1.46
N ASP A 332 -42.28 -15.16 -0.73
CA ASP A 332 -41.51 -15.76 0.37
C ASP A 332 -40.23 -16.39 -0.15
N SER A 333 -40.27 -17.06 -1.30
CA SER A 333 -39.08 -17.61 -1.94
C SER A 333 -38.11 -16.53 -2.36
N LEU A 334 -38.59 -15.44 -2.97
CA LEU A 334 -37.75 -14.28 -3.39
C LEU A 334 -37.11 -13.62 -2.16
N ASN A 335 -37.88 -13.37 -1.11
CA ASN A 335 -37.39 -12.75 0.12
C ASN A 335 -36.32 -13.62 0.80
N ILE A 336 -36.55 -14.93 0.90
CA ILE A 336 -35.59 -15.88 1.50
C ILE A 336 -34.32 -15.92 0.66
N SER A 337 -34.44 -16.00 -0.66
CA SER A 337 -33.30 -16.00 -1.58
C SER A 337 -32.50 -14.71 -1.46
N ALA A 338 -33.15 -13.54 -1.47
CA ALA A 338 -32.51 -12.25 -1.30
C ALA A 338 -31.78 -12.14 0.05
N LEU A 339 -32.38 -12.64 1.13
CA LEU A 339 -31.76 -12.66 2.45
C LEU A 339 -30.52 -13.55 2.49
N GLN A 340 -30.62 -14.77 1.95
CA GLN A 340 -29.48 -15.70 1.90
C GLN A 340 -28.32 -15.13 1.08
N GLU A 341 -28.60 -14.52 -0.07
CA GLU A 341 -27.58 -13.89 -0.89
C GLU A 341 -26.95 -12.66 -0.23
N ASN A 342 -27.76 -11.85 0.52
CA ASN A 342 -27.21 -10.75 1.31
C ASN A 342 -26.27 -11.22 2.41
N VAL A 343 -26.59 -12.33 3.09
CA VAL A 343 -25.69 -12.94 4.08
C VAL A 343 -24.39 -13.37 3.42
N ARG A 344 -24.47 -14.15 2.33
CA ARG A 344 -23.29 -14.58 1.56
C ARG A 344 -22.43 -13.41 1.08
N LEU A 345 -23.06 -12.35 0.59
CA LEU A 345 -22.36 -11.15 0.16
C LEU A 345 -21.65 -10.46 1.31
N THR A 346 -22.28 -10.39 2.48
CA THR A 346 -21.70 -9.77 3.68
C THR A 346 -20.51 -10.58 4.19
N GLU A 347 -20.64 -11.90 4.25
CA GLU A 347 -19.55 -12.81 4.61
C GLU A 347 -18.36 -12.69 3.64
N ALA A 348 -18.63 -12.69 2.33
CA ALA A 348 -17.60 -12.58 1.32
C ALA A 348 -16.90 -11.21 1.36
N ARG A 349 -17.64 -10.11 1.64
CA ARG A 349 -17.02 -8.79 1.85
C ARG A 349 -16.14 -8.79 3.09
N HIS A 350 -16.60 -9.37 4.17
CA HIS A 350 -15.82 -9.48 5.40
C HIS A 350 -14.54 -10.29 5.18
N GLN A 351 -14.63 -11.42 4.47
CA GLN A 351 -13.45 -12.20 4.08
C GLN A 351 -12.49 -11.39 3.22
N GLN A 352 -13.02 -10.65 2.24
CA GLN A 352 -12.19 -9.80 1.38
C GLN A 352 -11.50 -8.68 2.18
N GLU A 353 -12.20 -8.05 3.11
CA GLU A 353 -11.62 -7.04 4.00
C GLU A 353 -10.49 -7.63 4.88
N LEU A 354 -10.69 -8.85 5.39
CA LEU A 354 -9.65 -9.54 6.16
C LEU A 354 -8.41 -9.83 5.29
N LEU A 355 -8.62 -10.35 4.07
CA LEU A 355 -7.53 -10.61 3.12
C LEU A 355 -6.79 -9.32 2.72
N ASN A 356 -7.52 -8.24 2.50
CA ASN A 356 -6.93 -6.94 2.18
C ASN A 356 -6.08 -6.42 3.36
N LYS A 357 -6.58 -6.51 4.59
CA LYS A 357 -5.82 -6.14 5.79
C LYS A 357 -4.57 -7.01 5.97
N GLU A 358 -4.70 -8.31 5.73
CA GLU A 358 -3.55 -9.22 5.76
C GLU A 358 -2.51 -8.86 4.69
N SER A 359 -2.97 -8.54 3.47
CA SER A 359 -2.12 -8.07 2.38
C SER A 359 -1.40 -6.76 2.74
N GLU A 360 -2.12 -5.78 3.30
CA GLU A 360 -1.53 -4.52 3.77
C GLU A 360 -0.48 -4.75 4.87
N LEU A 361 -0.79 -5.60 5.85
CA LEU A 361 0.17 -5.98 6.89
C LEU A 361 1.41 -6.68 6.31
N ASN A 362 1.23 -7.55 5.32
CA ASN A 362 2.32 -8.21 4.62
C ASN A 362 3.17 -7.22 3.83
N GLN A 363 2.57 -6.22 3.17
CA GLN A 363 3.28 -5.15 2.47
C GLN A 363 4.11 -4.30 3.45
N ILE A 364 3.51 -3.91 4.59
CA ILE A 364 4.21 -3.16 5.64
C ILE A 364 5.36 -4.00 6.21
N ARG A 365 5.14 -5.29 6.48
CA ARG A 365 6.18 -6.21 6.94
C ARG A 365 7.34 -6.33 5.94
N ASN A 366 7.03 -6.49 4.67
CA ASN A 366 8.03 -6.59 3.61
C ASN A 366 8.80 -5.27 3.44
N LEU A 367 8.13 -4.12 3.59
CA LEU A 367 8.78 -2.82 3.61
C LEU A 367 9.77 -2.70 4.77
N TRP A 368 9.36 -3.11 5.99
CA TRP A 368 10.24 -3.11 7.15
C TRP A 368 11.43 -4.04 6.98
N ILE A 369 11.25 -5.24 6.41
CA ILE A 369 12.33 -6.18 6.10
C ILE A 369 13.33 -5.54 5.13
N THR A 370 12.85 -4.87 4.09
CA THR A 370 13.71 -4.16 3.11
C THR A 370 14.45 -3.00 3.76
N VAL A 371 13.79 -2.19 4.57
CA VAL A 371 14.41 -1.08 5.29
C VAL A 371 15.48 -1.59 6.26
N CYS A 372 15.17 -2.62 7.04
CA CYS A 372 16.15 -3.27 7.93
C CYS A 372 17.35 -3.83 7.15
N GLY A 373 17.11 -4.46 6.01
CA GLY A 373 18.17 -4.96 5.12
C GLY A 373 19.08 -3.84 4.62
N ILE A 374 18.52 -2.71 4.20
CA ILE A 374 19.30 -1.54 3.78
C ILE A 374 20.12 -0.96 4.95
N VAL A 375 19.51 -0.85 6.14
CA VAL A 375 20.21 -0.35 7.34
C VAL A 375 21.39 -1.26 7.71
N ILE A 376 21.18 -2.58 7.69
CA ILE A 376 22.25 -3.55 7.95
C ILE A 376 23.37 -3.40 6.90
N LEU A 377 23.04 -3.25 5.65
CA LEU A 377 24.00 -3.08 4.57
C LEU A 377 24.82 -1.78 4.74
N LEU A 378 24.16 -0.68 5.11
CA LEU A 378 24.83 0.58 5.44
C LEU A 378 25.76 0.44 6.64
N LEU A 379 25.34 -0.28 7.69
CA LEU A 379 26.19 -0.54 8.86
C LEU A 379 27.42 -1.38 8.48
N ILE A 380 27.26 -2.37 7.61
CA ILE A 380 28.38 -3.17 7.09
C ILE A 380 29.35 -2.28 6.29
N ILE A 381 28.84 -1.41 5.42
CA ILE A 381 29.66 -0.46 4.64
C ILE A 381 30.41 0.49 5.57
N LEU A 382 29.73 1.04 6.58
CA LEU A 382 30.34 1.90 7.60
C LEU A 382 31.42 1.15 8.38
N PHE A 383 31.14 -0.09 8.79
CA PHE A 383 32.10 -0.92 9.49
C PHE A 383 33.34 -1.21 8.65
N ILE A 384 33.15 -1.59 7.38
CA ILE A 384 34.25 -1.82 6.44
C ILE A 384 35.05 -0.53 6.23
N SER A 385 34.37 0.60 6.03
CA SER A 385 35.04 1.91 5.84
C SER A 385 35.82 2.32 7.10
N TYR A 386 35.26 2.08 8.28
CA TYR A 386 35.92 2.31 9.57
C TYR A 386 37.16 1.41 9.72
N ARG A 387 37.05 0.13 9.44
CA ARG A 387 38.19 -0.82 9.45
C ARG A 387 39.29 -0.41 8.47
N LEU A 388 38.92 0.02 7.28
CA LEU A 388 39.85 0.53 6.28
C LEU A 388 40.55 1.82 6.75
N ARG A 389 39.82 2.73 7.41
CA ARG A 389 40.40 3.95 7.99
C ARG A 389 41.40 3.62 9.10
N ILE A 390 41.05 2.72 10.02
CA ILE A 390 41.95 2.25 11.08
C ILE A 390 43.21 1.61 10.47
N SER A 391 43.04 0.72 9.50
CA SER A 391 44.17 0.05 8.82
C SER A 391 45.10 1.08 8.14
N ARG A 392 44.51 2.10 7.47
CA ARG A 392 45.31 3.17 6.85
C ARG A 392 46.01 4.04 7.90
N MET A 393 45.36 4.31 9.03
CA MET A 393 45.93 5.09 10.11
C MET A 393 47.05 4.33 10.80
N GLN A 394 46.87 3.02 11.04
CA GLN A 394 47.94 2.17 11.60
C GLN A 394 49.15 2.07 10.66
N LYS A 395 48.92 1.98 9.34
CA LYS A 395 50.02 2.02 8.36
C LYS A 395 50.78 3.35 8.40
N ARG A 396 50.04 4.47 8.46
CA ARG A 396 50.68 5.80 8.55
C ARG A 396 51.47 5.98 9.84
N LEU A 397 50.91 5.52 10.99
CA LEU A 397 51.61 5.54 12.27
C LEU A 397 52.87 4.69 12.22
N ALA A 398 52.78 3.47 11.70
CA ALA A 398 53.93 2.58 11.54
C ALA A 398 55.00 3.18 10.57
N GLU A 399 54.57 3.85 9.52
CA GLU A 399 55.50 4.59 8.63
C GLU A 399 56.15 5.79 9.32
N GLN A 400 55.36 6.53 10.12
CA GLN A 400 55.92 7.67 10.91
C GLN A 400 56.87 7.20 12.00
N GLU A 401 56.53 6.11 12.72
CA GLU A 401 57.42 5.50 13.70
C GLU A 401 58.71 5.02 13.05
N LYS A 402 58.61 4.35 11.90
CA LYS A 402 59.75 3.87 11.14
C LYS A 402 60.66 5.03 10.68
N GLU A 403 60.04 6.12 10.22
CA GLU A 403 60.77 7.33 9.81
C GLU A 403 61.43 8.03 11.03
N GLN A 404 60.77 8.04 12.18
CA GLN A 404 61.30 8.59 13.41
C GLN A 404 62.46 7.75 13.94
N TYR A 405 62.32 6.39 13.91
CA TYR A 405 63.41 5.48 14.25
C TYR A 405 64.59 5.63 13.32
N ARG A 406 64.34 5.82 12.02
CA ARG A 406 65.38 6.03 11.03
C ARG A 406 66.18 7.32 11.35
N ARG A 407 65.49 8.42 11.65
CA ARG A 407 66.16 9.69 12.01
C ARG A 407 66.91 9.58 13.32
N GLN A 408 66.36 8.87 14.32
CA GLN A 408 67.08 8.63 15.55
C GLN A 408 68.31 7.75 15.34
N TYR A 409 68.18 6.75 14.48
CA TYR A 409 69.33 5.92 14.12
C TYR A 409 70.39 6.69 13.36
N GLU A 410 70.05 7.53 12.42
CA GLU A 410 70.96 8.41 11.67
C GLU A 410 71.67 9.38 12.65
N GLN A 411 70.94 9.99 13.58
CA GLN A 411 71.56 10.86 14.61
C GLN A 411 72.49 10.10 15.56
N LEU A 412 72.10 8.89 15.92
CA LEU A 412 72.89 8.02 16.80
C LEU A 412 74.17 7.56 16.11
N GLU A 413 74.10 7.26 14.81
CA GLU A 413 75.22 6.87 13.98
C GLU A 413 76.18 8.02 13.76
N GLU A 414 75.66 9.24 13.58
CA GLU A 414 76.48 10.48 13.52
C GLU A 414 77.19 10.76 14.87
N GLU A 415 76.46 10.58 16.02
CA GLU A 415 77.04 10.74 17.36
C GLU A 415 78.10 9.67 17.62
N TYR A 416 77.83 8.42 17.21
CA TYR A 416 78.76 7.30 17.33
C TYR A 416 80.04 7.51 16.50
N GLN A 417 79.89 7.94 15.25
CA GLN A 417 81.02 8.29 14.39
C GLN A 417 81.82 9.49 14.93
N GLY A 418 81.10 10.53 15.47
CA GLY A 418 81.75 11.68 16.11
C GLY A 418 82.53 11.26 17.36
N LEU A 419 82.01 10.36 18.19
CA LEU A 419 82.68 9.84 19.39
C LEU A 419 83.88 8.93 19.05
N GLN A 420 83.77 8.13 17.96
CA GLN A 420 84.92 7.34 17.47
C GLN A 420 86.05 8.20 16.94
N LEU A 421 85.74 9.26 16.20
CA LEU A 421 86.72 10.26 15.72
C LEU A 421 87.41 10.97 16.88
N LEU A 422 86.66 11.35 17.90
CA LEU A 422 87.21 11.96 19.14
C LEU A 422 88.13 10.99 19.90
N LEU A 423 87.80 9.68 19.92
CA LEU A 423 88.67 8.68 20.51
C LEU A 423 89.93 8.37 19.69
N GLN A 424 89.88 8.53 18.37
CA GLN A 424 91.03 8.35 17.49
C GLN A 424 91.99 9.55 17.48
N GLU A 425 91.44 10.79 17.54
CA GLU A 425 92.22 12.00 17.47
C GLU A 425 92.92 12.43 18.81
N ASN A 426 92.44 11.89 19.97
CA ASN A 426 92.92 12.39 21.26
C ASN A 426 93.56 11.30 22.12
N ASN A 427 94.82 11.01 21.86
CA ASN A 427 95.72 10.25 22.74
C ASN A 427 96.02 10.97 24.12
N ARG A 428 95.35 12.04 24.52
CA ARG A 428 95.53 12.85 25.71
C ARG A 428 94.28 13.02 26.61
N LEU A 429 93.23 12.18 26.39
CA LEU A 429 92.11 12.20 27.35
C LEU A 429 92.47 11.47 28.61
N ASN A 430 92.20 12.14 29.75
CA ASN A 430 92.34 11.60 31.08
C ASN A 430 91.51 10.33 31.26
N ASP A 431 91.96 9.30 31.98
CA ASP A 431 91.27 7.97 32.04
C ASP A 431 89.82 8.04 32.57
N GLU A 432 89.47 9.04 33.39
CA GLU A 432 88.12 9.32 33.86
C GLU A 432 87.16 9.68 32.69
N THR A 433 87.67 10.46 31.74
CA THR A 433 86.81 10.87 30.57
C THR A 433 86.62 9.73 29.57
N LYS A 434 87.62 8.83 29.46
CA LYS A 434 87.49 7.61 28.62
C LYS A 434 86.46 6.63 29.21
N ASP A 435 86.41 6.49 30.58
CA ASP A 435 85.43 5.65 31.23
C ASP A 435 83.98 6.21 31.11
N ILE A 436 83.79 7.52 31.13
CA ILE A 436 82.50 8.17 30.97
C ILE A 436 82.01 7.96 29.52
N VAL A 437 82.87 8.08 28.50
CA VAL A 437 82.53 7.88 27.10
C VAL A 437 82.23 6.39 26.83
N LYS A 438 82.99 5.48 27.41
CA LYS A 438 82.78 4.05 27.29
C LYS A 438 81.46 3.59 27.93
N ASN A 439 81.16 4.06 29.15
CA ASN A 439 79.90 3.78 29.85
C ASN A 439 78.67 4.31 29.04
N ARG A 440 78.79 5.45 28.36
CA ARG A 440 77.75 6.02 27.51
C ARG A 440 77.55 5.19 26.23
N LEU A 441 78.63 4.68 25.62
CA LEU A 441 78.58 3.76 24.47
C LEU A 441 77.93 2.41 24.85
N ASP A 442 78.20 1.84 26.00
CA ASP A 442 77.62 0.61 26.48
C ASP A 442 76.12 0.76 26.78
N LEU A 443 75.72 1.88 27.40
CA LEU A 443 74.30 2.22 27.66
C LEU A 443 73.52 2.42 26.37
N LEU A 444 74.10 3.05 25.35
CA LEU A 444 73.47 3.20 24.02
C LEU A 444 73.34 1.88 23.30
N ASN A 445 74.26 0.97 23.43
CA ASN A 445 74.22 -0.37 22.83
C ASN A 445 73.16 -1.26 23.49
N ASP A 446 72.97 -1.15 24.81
CA ASP A 446 71.96 -1.87 25.55
C ASP A 446 70.52 -1.34 25.25
N PHE A 447 70.38 -0.01 25.04
CA PHE A 447 69.11 0.58 24.63
C PHE A 447 68.66 0.11 23.24
N ILE A 448 69.61 -0.02 22.30
CA ILE A 448 69.36 -0.56 20.95
C ILE A 448 68.93 -2.04 21.00
N LYS A 449 69.52 -2.83 21.86
CA LYS A 449 69.19 -4.24 22.04
C LYS A 449 67.83 -4.47 22.70
N ALA A 450 67.45 -3.66 23.68
CA ALA A 450 66.20 -3.79 24.43
C ALA A 450 64.96 -3.44 23.55
N HIS A 451 65.08 -2.53 22.57
CA HIS A 451 63.98 -2.07 21.72
C HIS A 451 63.62 -3.02 20.57
N LEU A 452 64.51 -3.97 20.25
CA LEU A 452 64.28 -4.98 19.19
C LEU A 452 63.46 -6.21 19.63
N ALA A 453 63.13 -6.34 20.94
CA ALA A 453 62.58 -7.58 21.52
C ALA A 453 61.09 -7.53 21.92
N GLU A 454 60.37 -6.40 21.86
CA GLU A 454 58.96 -6.34 22.32
C GLU A 454 57.95 -6.12 21.20
N LYS A 455 57.36 -7.23 20.70
CA LYS A 455 56.06 -7.28 20.00
C LYS A 455 55.06 -8.06 20.84
N GLY A 456 53.82 -7.47 21.08
CA GLY A 456 52.60 -8.29 21.26
C GLY A 456 51.68 -7.96 22.43
N ASN A 457 50.47 -7.58 22.11
CA ASN A 457 49.17 -7.96 22.78
C ASN A 457 48.83 -7.62 24.22
N LYS A 458 49.46 -6.75 24.94
CA LYS A 458 49.03 -6.40 26.31
C LYS A 458 48.02 -5.25 26.42
N ALA A 459 47.92 -4.38 25.43
CA ALA A 459 46.99 -3.23 25.45
C ALA A 459 45.53 -3.63 25.24
N GLU A 460 45.27 -4.60 24.37
CA GLU A 460 43.93 -5.03 24.02
C GLU A 460 43.23 -5.82 25.15
N MET A 461 43.97 -6.60 25.91
CA MET A 461 43.44 -7.30 27.09
C MET A 461 43.06 -6.34 28.25
N ARG A 462 43.80 -5.26 28.44
CA ARG A 462 43.49 -4.29 29.48
C ARG A 462 42.22 -3.49 29.23
N ILE A 463 41.95 -3.16 27.97
CA ILE A 463 40.72 -2.41 27.58
C ILE A 463 39.48 -3.29 27.79
N ARG A 464 39.52 -4.58 27.45
CA ARG A 464 38.42 -5.51 27.71
C ARG A 464 38.12 -5.67 29.19
N GLN A 465 39.14 -5.80 30.01
CA GLN A 465 39.00 -5.99 31.46
C GLN A 465 38.41 -4.74 32.15
N ILE A 466 38.71 -3.55 31.65
CA ILE A 466 38.15 -2.28 32.16
C ILE A 466 36.66 -2.12 31.76
N MET A 467 36.25 -2.62 30.59
CA MET A 467 34.84 -2.52 30.16
C MET A 467 33.92 -3.55 30.85
N GLU A 468 34.44 -4.64 31.36
CA GLU A 468 33.68 -5.65 32.10
C GLU A 468 33.44 -5.23 33.57
N ASP A 469 34.29 -4.38 34.13
CA ASP A 469 34.13 -3.83 35.46
C ASP A 469 33.43 -2.47 35.42
N LYS A 470 32.12 -2.47 35.73
CA LYS A 470 31.28 -1.26 35.72
C LYS A 470 31.78 -0.18 36.69
N GLU A 471 32.37 -0.58 37.78
CA GLU A 471 32.90 0.35 38.81
C GLU A 471 34.17 1.04 38.31
N ALA A 472 35.07 0.28 37.71
CA ALA A 472 36.28 0.82 37.07
C ALA A 472 35.92 1.74 35.88
N PHE A 473 34.88 1.41 35.09
CA PHE A 473 34.41 2.25 34.00
C PHE A 473 33.84 3.58 34.50
N MET A 474 33.02 3.57 35.55
CA MET A 474 32.46 4.78 36.13
C MET A 474 33.54 5.68 36.72
N GLN A 475 34.52 5.09 37.42
CA GLN A 475 35.67 5.83 37.95
C GLN A 475 36.53 6.44 36.85
N SER A 476 36.81 5.68 35.78
CA SER A 476 37.55 6.16 34.60
C SER A 476 36.82 7.30 33.90
N THR A 477 35.48 7.20 33.77
CA THR A 477 34.64 8.25 33.19
C THR A 477 34.66 9.51 34.06
N CYS A 478 34.54 9.37 35.36
CA CYS A 478 34.66 10.48 36.32
C CYS A 478 36.04 11.17 36.25
N GLN A 479 37.11 10.37 36.18
CA GLN A 479 38.48 10.89 36.05
C GLN A 479 38.70 11.65 34.74
N SER A 480 38.21 11.12 33.62
CA SER A 480 38.30 11.77 32.31
C SER A 480 37.58 13.13 32.31
N PHE A 481 36.40 13.20 32.90
CA PHE A 481 35.66 14.46 33.03
C PHE A 481 36.29 15.41 34.06
N SER A 482 36.97 14.89 35.07
CA SER A 482 37.71 15.72 36.04
C SER A 482 38.86 16.50 35.39
N ILE A 483 39.45 15.93 34.34
CA ILE A 483 40.53 16.58 33.57
C ILE A 483 39.94 17.56 32.54
N SER A 484 38.90 17.12 31.79
CA SER A 484 38.33 17.91 30.70
C SER A 484 37.34 19.00 31.15
N HIS A 485 36.64 18.79 32.29
CA HIS A 485 35.59 19.68 32.81
C HIS A 485 35.66 19.80 34.32
N PRO A 486 36.75 20.33 34.88
CA PRO A 486 37.01 20.33 36.34
C PRO A 486 35.94 21.08 37.13
N VAL A 487 35.46 22.21 36.63
CA VAL A 487 34.44 23.05 37.31
C VAL A 487 33.10 22.31 37.38
N PHE A 488 32.71 21.62 36.30
CA PHE A 488 31.48 20.79 36.25
C PHE A 488 31.55 19.65 37.29
N ILE A 489 32.67 18.95 37.37
CA ILE A 489 32.87 17.85 38.33
C ILE A 489 32.88 18.38 39.78
N GLN A 490 33.54 19.49 40.04
CA GLN A 490 33.55 20.13 41.36
C GLN A 490 32.13 20.54 41.77
N LYS A 491 31.34 21.04 40.84
CA LYS A 491 29.95 21.40 41.12
C LYS A 491 29.09 20.18 41.46
N LEU A 492 29.23 19.09 40.75
CA LEU A 492 28.53 17.85 41.08
C LEU A 492 28.93 17.33 42.48
N ARG A 493 30.23 17.34 42.80
CA ARG A 493 30.73 16.92 44.11
C ARG A 493 30.25 17.84 45.24
N SER A 494 30.09 19.14 45.01
CA SER A 494 29.56 20.08 46.01
C SER A 494 28.11 19.79 46.43
N HIS A 495 27.36 19.05 45.62
CA HIS A 495 26.02 18.54 45.95
C HIS A 495 26.06 17.19 46.69
N GLY A 496 27.21 16.71 47.10
CA GLY A 496 27.38 15.47 47.86
C GLY A 496 27.23 14.19 47.02
N LEU A 497 27.52 14.25 45.72
CA LEU A 497 27.56 13.07 44.87
C LEU A 497 28.88 12.32 45.05
N THR A 498 28.81 10.99 45.13
CA THR A 498 29.98 10.11 45.14
C THR A 498 30.60 10.02 43.74
N ASP A 499 31.85 9.57 43.63
CA ASP A 499 32.55 9.45 42.35
C ASP A 499 31.80 8.53 41.37
N TRP A 500 31.11 7.50 41.85
CA TRP A 500 30.24 6.65 41.05
C TRP A 500 29.01 7.41 40.54
N GLU A 501 28.34 8.22 41.40
CA GLU A 501 27.18 9.05 41.02
C GLU A 501 27.59 10.17 40.06
N VAL A 502 28.78 10.71 40.22
CA VAL A 502 29.38 11.68 39.29
C VAL A 502 29.62 11.02 37.92
N GLY A 503 30.23 9.82 37.91
CA GLY A 503 30.40 9.05 36.70
C GLY A 503 29.06 8.77 35.98
N TYR A 504 28.00 8.47 36.76
CA TYR A 504 26.65 8.32 36.24
C TYR A 504 26.11 9.61 35.58
N CYS A 505 26.32 10.76 36.18
CA CYS A 505 25.96 12.05 35.58
C CYS A 505 26.76 12.33 34.29
N CYS A 506 28.01 11.91 34.24
CA CYS A 506 28.87 12.06 33.07
C CYS A 506 28.33 11.26 31.85
N LEU A 507 27.62 10.12 32.04
CA LEU A 507 26.96 9.42 30.94
C LEU A 507 25.89 10.28 30.26
N TYR A 508 25.10 11.03 31.02
CA TYR A 508 24.16 12.00 30.47
C TYR A 508 24.86 13.18 29.77
N ALA A 509 25.98 13.64 30.36
CA ALA A 509 26.80 14.67 29.77
C ALA A 509 27.41 14.23 28.40
N LEU A 510 27.70 12.94 28.23
CA LEU A 510 28.14 12.33 26.98
C LEU A 510 27.02 12.20 25.93
N GLY A 511 25.78 12.52 26.29
CA GLY A 511 24.66 12.51 25.35
C GLY A 511 23.73 11.31 25.42
N LEU A 512 24.04 10.29 26.26
CA LEU A 512 23.22 9.12 26.44
C LEU A 512 21.83 9.50 26.97
N ASN A 513 20.79 8.85 26.45
CA ASN A 513 19.43 9.06 26.95
C ASN A 513 19.10 8.12 28.14
N SER A 514 17.97 8.38 28.78
CA SER A 514 17.55 7.64 29.98
C SER A 514 17.35 6.13 29.73
N LYS A 515 17.00 5.72 28.53
CA LYS A 515 16.85 4.30 28.19
C LYS A 515 18.21 3.61 28.01
N GLU A 516 19.13 4.29 27.37
CA GLU A 516 20.52 3.81 27.16
C GLU A 516 21.26 3.64 28.45
N VAL A 517 21.20 4.62 29.35
CA VAL A 517 21.79 4.55 30.70
C VAL A 517 21.10 3.45 31.51
N GLY A 518 19.76 3.33 31.42
CA GLY A 518 19.00 2.29 32.10
C GLY A 518 19.35 0.88 31.61
N HIS A 519 19.61 0.72 30.34
CA HIS A 519 20.04 -0.56 29.75
C HIS A 519 21.46 -0.95 30.20
N TYR A 520 22.36 0.04 30.30
CA TYR A 520 23.76 -0.18 30.74
C TYR A 520 23.86 -0.59 32.20
N ILE A 521 23.04 0.04 33.09
CA ILE A 521 23.19 -0.13 34.55
C ILE A 521 22.31 -1.24 35.13
N ASN A 522 21.24 -1.63 34.49
CA ASN A 522 20.13 -2.46 34.95
C ASN A 522 18.92 -1.64 35.44
N SER A 523 17.73 -1.96 34.96
CA SER A 523 16.52 -1.14 35.14
C SER A 523 16.14 -0.86 36.60
N SER A 524 16.35 -1.83 37.51
CA SER A 524 16.02 -1.67 38.94
C SER A 524 16.96 -0.68 39.66
N THR A 525 18.23 -0.66 39.29
CA THR A 525 19.25 0.25 39.84
C THR A 525 19.10 1.66 39.26
N TYR A 526 18.71 1.75 37.98
CA TYR A 526 18.50 3.00 37.26
C TYR A 526 17.47 3.92 37.96
N TYR A 527 16.28 3.41 38.27
CA TYR A 527 15.24 4.23 38.93
C TYR A 527 15.65 4.71 40.33
N LYS A 528 16.31 3.85 41.10
CA LYS A 528 16.83 4.22 42.44
C LYS A 528 17.89 5.30 42.33
N MET A 529 18.82 5.17 41.38
CA MET A 529 19.90 6.14 41.19
C MET A 529 19.38 7.49 40.70
N ASN A 530 18.51 7.51 39.69
CA ASN A 530 17.89 8.76 39.24
C ASN A 530 17.19 9.50 40.38
N SER A 531 16.44 8.80 41.22
CA SER A 531 15.74 9.39 42.37
C SER A 531 16.73 9.93 43.41
N LEU A 532 17.81 9.20 43.70
CA LEU A 532 18.84 9.58 44.66
C LEU A 532 19.60 10.82 44.17
N ILE A 533 20.05 10.83 42.92
CA ILE A 533 20.81 11.94 42.34
C ILE A 533 19.93 13.19 42.25
N ARG A 534 18.66 13.06 41.83
CA ARG A 534 17.72 14.19 41.81
C ARG A 534 17.55 14.82 43.17
N ARG A 535 17.39 14.03 44.23
CA ARG A 535 17.27 14.53 45.60
C ARG A 535 18.53 15.25 46.04
N LYS A 536 19.74 14.74 45.75
CA LYS A 536 21.00 15.39 46.06
C LYS A 536 21.20 16.70 45.31
N LEU A 537 20.70 16.77 44.06
CA LEU A 537 20.74 17.99 43.25
C LEU A 537 19.61 18.98 43.55
N GLY A 538 18.72 18.68 44.53
CA GLY A 538 17.60 19.55 44.91
C GLY A 538 16.51 19.66 43.84
N LEU A 539 16.34 18.65 42.97
CA LEU A 539 15.36 18.64 41.88
C LEU A 539 14.04 18.02 42.35
N ASP A 540 12.95 18.72 42.13
CA ASP A 540 11.59 18.28 42.44
C ASP A 540 11.17 17.07 41.61
N SER A 541 10.31 16.19 42.14
CA SER A 541 9.98 14.88 41.52
C SER A 541 9.31 14.96 40.16
N HIS A 542 8.73 16.11 39.78
CA HIS A 542 7.93 16.26 38.57
C HIS A 542 8.36 17.32 37.55
N SER A 543 9.38 18.16 37.86
CA SER A 543 9.59 19.38 37.06
C SER A 543 10.72 19.36 36.03
N THR A 544 11.71 18.47 36.11
CA THR A 544 12.84 18.50 35.17
C THR A 544 13.44 17.10 34.95
N ASN A 545 13.66 16.75 33.70
CA ASN A 545 14.34 15.50 33.32
C ASN A 545 15.84 15.62 33.74
N LEU A 546 16.35 14.68 34.54
CA LEU A 546 17.74 14.66 35.01
C LEU A 546 18.76 14.80 33.88
N ASN A 547 18.53 14.09 32.75
CA ASN A 547 19.38 14.19 31.57
C ASN A 547 19.49 15.63 31.05
N LEU A 548 18.36 16.33 30.89
CA LEU A 548 18.33 17.71 30.41
C LEU A 548 19.01 18.67 31.41
N TYR A 549 18.81 18.43 32.70
CA TYR A 549 19.44 19.24 33.75
C TYR A 549 20.95 19.09 33.72
N ILE A 550 21.48 17.88 33.66
CA ILE A 550 22.92 17.60 33.60
C ILE A 550 23.56 18.19 32.33
N LYS A 551 22.89 18.07 31.17
CA LYS A 551 23.36 18.68 29.91
C LYS A 551 23.45 20.20 30.03
N LYS A 552 22.39 20.82 30.53
CA LYS A 552 22.36 22.27 30.74
C LYS A 552 23.45 22.73 31.76
N MET A 553 23.65 21.97 32.83
CA MET A 553 24.71 22.22 33.79
C MET A 553 26.09 22.14 33.12
N LEU A 554 26.36 21.14 32.30
CA LEU A 554 27.61 21.04 31.57
C LEU A 554 27.83 22.24 30.63
N GLU A 555 26.80 22.67 29.90
CA GLU A 555 26.87 23.84 29.00
C GLU A 555 27.16 25.12 29.77
N THR A 556 26.54 25.31 30.95
CA THR A 556 26.73 26.49 31.80
C THR A 556 28.17 26.59 32.29
N TYR A 557 28.77 25.46 32.69
CA TYR A 557 30.13 25.46 33.25
C TYR A 557 31.24 25.18 32.22
N LYS A 558 30.92 25.04 30.94
CA LYS A 558 31.90 25.03 29.83
C LYS A 558 32.51 26.40 29.54
N ALA A 559 31.85 27.48 29.95
CA ALA A 559 32.21 28.85 29.58
C ALA A 559 33.03 29.60 30.64
N GLU A 560 33.29 29.04 31.84
CA GLU A 560 34.07 29.72 32.88
C GLU A 560 35.54 29.26 32.87
N PRO A 561 36.52 30.17 32.69
CA PRO A 561 37.94 29.83 32.85
C PRO A 561 38.25 29.62 34.34
N TYR A 562 39.03 28.58 34.64
CA TYR A 562 39.53 28.21 35.97
C TYR A 562 40.28 29.37 36.62
N GLN A 563 39.69 30.06 37.59
CA GLN A 563 40.44 30.96 38.49
C GLN A 563 41.19 30.13 39.53
N LYS A 564 42.52 30.14 39.43
CA LYS A 564 43.40 29.60 40.44
C LYS A 564 43.38 30.57 41.62
N ASP A 565 42.76 30.19 42.73
CA ASP A 565 42.96 30.89 44.03
C ASP A 565 44.39 30.75 44.45
N SER A 566 45.09 31.89 44.54
CA SER A 566 46.41 31.99 45.10
C SER A 566 46.25 32.02 46.63
N PRO A 567 47.00 31.21 47.38
CA PRO A 567 46.98 31.34 48.88
C PRO A 567 47.71 32.59 49.28
N SER A 568 47.06 33.37 50.13
CA SER A 568 47.68 34.45 50.98
C SER A 568 48.51 33.87 52.07
#